data_5c9a4761774232ddb380c848f835db90
#
_entry.id   5c9a4761774232ddb380c848f835db90
#
_cell.length_a   1.000
_cell.length_b   1.000
_cell.length_c   1.000
_cell.angle_alpha   90.00
_cell.angle_beta   90.00
_cell.angle_gamma   90.00
#
_symmetry.space_group_name_H-M   'P 1'
#
loop_
_entity.id
_entity.type
_entity.pdbx_description
1 polymer ?
#
loop_
_entity_poly.entity_id
_entity_poly.type
_entity_poly.pdbx_seq_one_letter_code
_entity_poly.pdbx_strand_id
1 'polypeptide(L)'
;MTVREALGGPWAAHWMLLIAFLPPSTLLVLLRETVTPFPEWWWPLVSALVQHVVTGVVIMLGGAIARRVHAIIPVATILAIWALGAGLRGIVAGAIAHEVAGVDPEFLTRAAVWSIVSLVWVPPLVYAIAQFERRRLVIGALDVAEFEVNRERPLADSSATKVQQQLRHAIAASLLPALDDLQSSLDASRSALDRASVAELSLRLSQLHDDTADLLDSAHSPATPPPPSRATLRRALEVPPRRPWLTALLVGVATTVLVVFDAWRIFGPLAAIEVIVSTVAASLIIGVVPATVAVIRPDVLEKQGQRTTGIAALLGIFVATFLMLNSGIDPITWHGLLLVPLLAIGLTIASGTYLSAIVLADANVEADARLAAMLEELEELRSHNARVIDRERRRLSDLMHGPVQGRIAACIMALNFHASGDHDQQQAQSLTDSVLDHLRAVSRDLSQIAAGVGRPTSP
;
A
#
# COMPACT_ATOMS: atom_id res chain seq x y z
N MET A 1 -2.31 -9.40 -6.50
CA MET A 1 -1.52 -9.45 -7.77
C MET A 1 -1.30 -10.90 -8.15
N THR A 2 -1.71 -11.28 -9.35
CA THR A 2 -1.53 -12.62 -9.90
C THR A 2 -0.12 -12.79 -10.46
N VAL A 3 0.35 -14.04 -10.65
CA VAL A 3 1.63 -14.33 -11.31
C VAL A 3 1.67 -13.72 -12.71
N ARG A 4 0.54 -13.75 -13.43
CA ARG A 4 0.42 -13.16 -14.77
C ARG A 4 0.66 -11.63 -14.75
N GLU A 5 0.09 -10.92 -13.81
CA GLU A 5 0.28 -9.47 -13.64
C GLU A 5 1.72 -9.13 -13.24
N ALA A 6 2.34 -9.93 -12.40
CA ALA A 6 3.71 -9.72 -11.99
C ALA A 6 4.70 -9.94 -13.15
N LEU A 7 4.56 -11.06 -13.88
CA LEU A 7 5.48 -11.40 -14.98
C LEU A 7 5.21 -10.61 -16.25
N GLY A 8 3.96 -10.23 -16.55
CA GLY A 8 3.60 -9.42 -17.72
C GLY A 8 3.57 -7.92 -17.47
N GLY A 9 3.77 -7.49 -16.24
CA GLY A 9 3.70 -6.10 -15.79
C GLY A 9 4.94 -5.25 -16.15
N PRO A 10 5.03 -4.04 -15.59
CA PRO A 10 6.11 -3.10 -15.90
C PRO A 10 7.51 -3.61 -15.52
N TRP A 11 7.58 -4.54 -14.57
CA TRP A 11 8.85 -5.08 -14.05
C TRP A 11 9.48 -6.15 -14.95
N ALA A 12 8.72 -6.77 -15.84
CA ALA A 12 9.16 -7.85 -16.72
C ALA A 12 10.30 -7.46 -17.67
N ALA A 13 10.40 -6.21 -18.06
CA ALA A 13 11.46 -5.64 -18.88
C ALA A 13 11.81 -4.24 -18.36
N HIS A 14 12.29 -4.16 -17.11
CA HIS A 14 12.68 -2.93 -16.45
C HIS A 14 14.20 -2.91 -16.24
N TRP A 15 14.83 -1.74 -16.33
CA TRP A 15 16.28 -1.57 -16.15
C TRP A 15 16.79 -2.06 -14.78
N MET A 16 15.94 -1.96 -13.71
CA MET A 16 16.29 -2.49 -12.40
C MET A 16 16.51 -4.01 -12.41
N LEU A 17 15.80 -4.75 -13.28
CA LEU A 17 16.03 -6.17 -13.46
C LEU A 17 17.46 -6.45 -13.94
N LEU A 18 17.97 -5.62 -14.86
CA LEU A 18 19.34 -5.76 -15.38
C LEU A 18 20.37 -5.48 -14.29
N ILE A 19 20.17 -4.43 -13.48
CA ILE A 19 21.06 -4.14 -12.34
C ILE A 19 21.01 -5.27 -11.31
N ALA A 20 19.83 -5.75 -10.94
CA ALA A 20 19.68 -6.84 -9.97
C ALA A 20 20.30 -8.15 -10.47
N PHE A 21 20.26 -8.38 -11.79
CA PHE A 21 20.79 -9.59 -12.40
C PHE A 21 22.30 -9.51 -12.73
N LEU A 22 22.90 -8.33 -12.71
CA LEU A 22 24.32 -8.14 -13.04
C LEU A 22 25.27 -8.97 -12.14
N PRO A 23 25.20 -8.92 -10.78
CA PRO A 23 26.10 -9.69 -9.92
C PRO A 23 25.99 -11.21 -10.12
N PRO A 24 24.78 -11.83 -10.03
CA PRO A 24 24.66 -13.28 -10.22
C PRO A 24 25.04 -13.72 -11.65
N SER A 25 24.71 -12.91 -12.64
CA SER A 25 25.02 -13.14 -14.03
C SER A 25 26.54 -13.12 -14.30
N THR A 26 27.24 -12.13 -13.75
CA THR A 26 28.72 -12.04 -13.88
C THR A 26 29.39 -13.22 -13.21
N LEU A 27 28.94 -13.56 -11.98
CA LEU A 27 29.46 -14.69 -11.23
C LEU A 27 29.30 -16.01 -12.01
N LEU A 28 28.13 -16.21 -12.64
CA LEU A 28 27.85 -17.40 -13.42
C LEU A 28 28.70 -17.49 -14.68
N VAL A 29 28.98 -16.36 -15.36
CA VAL A 29 29.91 -16.32 -16.49
C VAL A 29 31.33 -16.61 -16.04
N LEU A 30 31.78 -16.00 -14.97
CA LEU A 30 33.11 -16.27 -14.41
C LEU A 30 33.30 -17.77 -14.12
N LEU A 31 32.30 -18.42 -13.52
CA LEU A 31 32.33 -19.86 -13.26
C LEU A 31 32.46 -20.67 -14.56
N ARG A 32 31.69 -20.33 -15.60
CA ARG A 32 31.67 -21.04 -16.87
C ARG A 32 32.93 -20.85 -17.68
N GLU A 33 33.49 -19.67 -17.64
CA GLU A 33 34.67 -19.31 -18.42
C GLU A 33 35.98 -19.68 -17.71
N THR A 34 35.96 -20.25 -16.49
CA THR A 34 37.18 -20.72 -15.79
C THR A 34 37.92 -21.82 -16.57
N VAL A 35 37.23 -22.61 -17.39
CA VAL A 35 37.82 -23.68 -18.19
C VAL A 35 38.19 -23.22 -19.60
N THR A 36 37.83 -22.00 -19.98
CA THR A 36 38.22 -21.43 -21.29
C THR A 36 39.63 -20.86 -21.17
N PRO A 37 40.59 -21.30 -22.01
CA PRO A 37 41.99 -20.87 -21.92
C PRO A 37 42.17 -19.48 -22.51
N PHE A 38 41.62 -18.47 -21.89
CA PHE A 38 41.80 -17.08 -22.30
C PHE A 38 43.25 -16.63 -22.13
N PRO A 39 43.78 -15.81 -23.07
CA PRO A 39 45.16 -15.34 -22.99
C PRO A 39 45.39 -14.44 -21.79
N GLU A 40 44.37 -13.69 -21.34
CA GLU A 40 44.47 -12.72 -20.24
C GLU A 40 43.39 -12.97 -19.23
N TRP A 41 43.67 -12.77 -17.92
CA TRP A 41 42.78 -13.03 -16.81
C TRP A 41 41.52 -12.16 -16.80
N TRP A 42 41.50 -11.01 -17.45
CA TRP A 42 40.38 -10.08 -17.48
C TRP A 42 39.35 -10.41 -18.57
N TRP A 43 39.65 -11.25 -19.55
CA TRP A 43 38.73 -11.63 -20.63
C TRP A 43 37.41 -12.21 -20.15
N PRO A 44 37.33 -13.04 -19.09
CA PRO A 44 36.06 -13.51 -18.54
C PRO A 44 35.16 -12.36 -18.06
N LEU A 45 35.74 -11.29 -17.49
CA LEU A 45 34.98 -10.09 -17.05
C LEU A 45 34.43 -9.31 -18.24
N VAL A 46 35.23 -9.09 -19.26
CA VAL A 46 34.77 -8.43 -20.50
C VAL A 46 33.69 -9.26 -21.18
N SER A 47 33.89 -10.57 -21.30
CA SER A 47 32.89 -11.50 -21.79
C SER A 47 31.58 -11.39 -21.01
N ALA A 48 31.64 -11.39 -19.68
CA ALA A 48 30.47 -11.25 -18.83
C ALA A 48 29.72 -9.93 -19.06
N LEU A 49 30.45 -8.82 -19.19
CA LEU A 49 29.86 -7.50 -19.40
C LEU A 49 29.18 -7.41 -20.79
N VAL A 50 29.86 -7.85 -21.85
CA VAL A 50 29.31 -7.85 -23.21
C VAL A 50 28.05 -8.71 -23.28
N GLN A 51 28.10 -9.93 -22.73
CA GLN A 51 26.97 -10.83 -22.63
C GLN A 51 25.78 -10.20 -21.90
N HIS A 52 26.06 -9.50 -20.81
CA HIS A 52 25.03 -8.84 -20.00
C HIS A 52 24.38 -7.68 -20.75
N VAL A 53 25.16 -6.86 -21.43
CA VAL A 53 24.65 -5.75 -22.26
C VAL A 53 23.78 -6.26 -23.40
N VAL A 54 24.21 -7.29 -24.12
CA VAL A 54 23.44 -7.90 -25.21
C VAL A 54 22.09 -8.43 -24.71
N THR A 55 22.11 -9.17 -23.62
CA THR A 55 20.87 -9.66 -22.97
C THR A 55 19.96 -8.50 -22.59
N GLY A 56 20.52 -7.46 -21.96
CA GLY A 56 19.80 -6.27 -21.56
C GLY A 56 19.12 -5.55 -22.70
N VAL A 57 19.84 -5.33 -23.79
CA VAL A 57 19.31 -4.69 -25.00
C VAL A 57 18.14 -5.49 -25.57
N VAL A 58 18.26 -6.81 -25.68
CA VAL A 58 17.18 -7.67 -26.21
C VAL A 58 15.95 -7.63 -25.32
N ILE A 59 16.11 -7.73 -23.99
CA ILE A 59 15.00 -7.69 -23.03
C ILE A 59 14.31 -6.32 -23.09
N MET A 60 15.07 -5.23 -23.09
CA MET A 60 14.52 -3.88 -23.11
C MET A 60 13.78 -3.56 -24.42
N LEU A 61 14.40 -3.88 -25.58
CA LEU A 61 13.78 -3.67 -26.88
C LEU A 61 12.56 -4.57 -27.07
N GLY A 62 12.67 -5.86 -26.79
CA GLY A 62 11.57 -6.81 -26.86
C GLY A 62 10.41 -6.43 -25.96
N GLY A 63 10.70 -6.02 -24.71
CA GLY A 63 9.71 -5.51 -23.79
C GLY A 63 9.06 -4.20 -24.25
N ALA A 64 9.82 -3.27 -24.81
CA ALA A 64 9.29 -2.01 -25.36
C ALA A 64 8.35 -2.26 -26.56
N ILE A 65 8.72 -3.16 -27.45
CA ILE A 65 7.89 -3.56 -28.60
C ILE A 65 6.61 -4.24 -28.12
N ALA A 66 6.71 -5.21 -27.21
CA ALA A 66 5.56 -5.93 -26.68
C ALA A 66 4.56 -5.01 -25.95
N ARG A 67 5.04 -3.99 -25.23
CA ARG A 67 4.19 -3.00 -24.54
C ARG A 67 3.45 -2.05 -25.49
N ARG A 68 3.89 -1.88 -26.71
CA ARG A 68 3.14 -1.10 -27.72
C ARG A 68 1.85 -1.79 -28.14
N VAL A 69 1.81 -3.14 -28.01
CA VAL A 69 0.68 -3.96 -28.43
C VAL A 69 -0.17 -4.40 -27.23
N HIS A 70 0.47 -4.62 -26.07
CA HIS A 70 -0.18 -5.19 -24.90
C HIS A 70 0.06 -4.32 -23.66
N ALA A 71 -1.00 -3.91 -22.96
CA ALA A 71 -0.90 -3.24 -21.65
C ALA A 71 -0.26 -4.17 -20.59
N ILE A 72 -0.62 -5.47 -20.62
CA ILE A 72 0.02 -6.54 -19.84
C ILE A 72 0.55 -7.54 -20.87
N ILE A 73 1.87 -7.73 -20.89
CA ILE A 73 2.52 -8.63 -21.86
C ILE A 73 2.09 -10.07 -21.55
N PRO A 74 1.67 -10.87 -22.55
CA PRO A 74 1.39 -12.29 -22.34
C PRO A 74 2.62 -13.01 -21.77
N VAL A 75 2.41 -13.90 -20.79
CA VAL A 75 3.52 -14.62 -20.13
C VAL A 75 4.40 -15.36 -21.14
N ALA A 76 3.79 -16.03 -22.12
CA ALA A 76 4.53 -16.71 -23.18
C ALA A 76 5.45 -15.77 -23.98
N THR A 77 4.99 -14.56 -24.28
CA THR A 77 5.78 -13.54 -25.00
C THR A 77 6.96 -13.08 -24.17
N ILE A 78 6.77 -12.81 -22.87
CA ILE A 78 7.88 -12.37 -22.01
C ILE A 78 8.89 -13.49 -21.77
N LEU A 79 8.44 -14.73 -21.59
CA LEU A 79 9.33 -15.89 -21.50
C LEU A 79 10.14 -16.07 -22.80
N ALA A 80 9.53 -15.90 -23.96
CA ALA A 80 10.22 -15.95 -25.24
C ALA A 80 11.28 -14.83 -25.37
N ILE A 81 10.98 -13.61 -24.94
CA ILE A 81 11.93 -12.49 -24.93
C ILE A 81 13.13 -12.81 -24.03
N TRP A 82 12.88 -13.35 -22.83
CA TRP A 82 13.97 -13.72 -21.90
C TRP A 82 14.81 -14.87 -22.45
N ALA A 83 14.16 -15.92 -23.00
CA ALA A 83 14.86 -17.03 -23.62
C ALA A 83 15.71 -16.59 -24.81
N LEU A 84 15.17 -15.71 -25.67
CA LEU A 84 15.90 -15.16 -26.83
C LEU A 84 17.10 -14.31 -26.38
N GLY A 85 16.90 -13.42 -25.41
CA GLY A 85 18.00 -12.61 -24.89
C GLY A 85 19.12 -13.44 -24.27
N ALA A 86 18.77 -14.49 -23.55
CA ALA A 86 19.70 -15.42 -22.95
C ALA A 86 20.35 -16.36 -24.01
N GLY A 87 19.60 -16.78 -24.99
CA GLY A 87 20.15 -17.56 -26.13
C GLY A 87 21.21 -16.75 -26.89
N LEU A 88 20.91 -15.50 -27.25
CA LEU A 88 21.88 -14.59 -27.86
C LEU A 88 23.11 -14.36 -26.99
N ARG A 89 22.93 -14.27 -25.68
CA ARG A 89 24.02 -14.24 -24.72
C ARG A 89 24.95 -15.44 -24.87
N GLY A 90 24.38 -16.65 -24.99
CA GLY A 90 25.14 -17.88 -25.19
C GLY A 90 25.92 -17.89 -26.51
N ILE A 91 25.32 -17.37 -27.59
CA ILE A 91 25.98 -17.22 -28.89
C ILE A 91 27.16 -16.24 -28.79
N VAL A 92 26.98 -15.10 -28.16
CA VAL A 92 28.04 -14.09 -27.93
C VAL A 92 29.18 -14.69 -27.11
N ALA A 93 28.86 -15.45 -26.05
CA ALA A 93 29.84 -16.15 -25.25
C ALA A 93 30.69 -17.13 -26.10
N GLY A 94 30.04 -17.90 -26.97
CA GLY A 94 30.69 -18.81 -27.90
C GLY A 94 31.59 -18.08 -28.90
N ALA A 95 31.12 -16.98 -29.47
CA ALA A 95 31.89 -16.17 -30.38
C ALA A 95 33.16 -15.59 -29.73
N ILE A 96 33.04 -15.02 -28.51
CA ILE A 96 34.20 -14.50 -27.75
C ILE A 96 35.20 -15.63 -27.42
N ALA A 97 34.71 -16.79 -26.99
CA ALA A 97 35.56 -17.92 -26.68
C ALA A 97 36.30 -18.45 -27.93
N HIS A 98 35.64 -18.46 -29.11
CA HIS A 98 36.26 -18.85 -30.37
C HIS A 98 37.30 -17.85 -30.86
N GLU A 99 36.94 -16.57 -30.93
CA GLU A 99 37.81 -15.53 -31.48
C GLU A 99 39.03 -15.23 -30.60
N VAL A 100 38.87 -15.32 -29.27
CA VAL A 100 39.91 -14.92 -28.30
C VAL A 100 40.73 -16.12 -27.84
N ALA A 101 40.10 -17.26 -27.59
CA ALA A 101 40.76 -18.44 -27.02
C ALA A 101 40.93 -19.60 -28.02
N GLY A 102 40.40 -19.48 -29.23
CA GLY A 102 40.52 -20.51 -30.28
C GLY A 102 39.78 -21.81 -29.98
N VAL A 103 38.85 -21.82 -29.05
CA VAL A 103 38.09 -23.01 -28.65
C VAL A 103 36.81 -23.16 -29.50
N ASP A 104 36.23 -24.36 -29.49
CA ASP A 104 34.95 -24.62 -30.17
C ASP A 104 33.86 -23.69 -29.57
N PRO A 105 33.15 -22.92 -30.39
CA PRO A 105 32.14 -21.96 -29.95
C PRO A 105 30.90 -22.59 -29.29
N GLU A 106 30.58 -23.84 -29.56
CA GLU A 106 29.43 -24.58 -29.01
C GLU A 106 28.14 -23.78 -29.02
N PHE A 107 27.84 -23.01 -30.08
CA PHE A 107 26.75 -22.02 -30.11
C PHE A 107 25.40 -22.54 -29.65
N LEU A 108 24.96 -23.69 -30.16
CA LEU A 108 23.66 -24.26 -29.84
C LEU A 108 23.56 -24.68 -28.35
N THR A 109 24.62 -25.33 -27.89
CA THR A 109 24.68 -25.79 -26.48
C THR A 109 24.66 -24.60 -25.51
N ARG A 110 25.53 -23.60 -25.75
CA ARG A 110 25.57 -22.38 -24.94
C ARG A 110 24.26 -21.61 -25.02
N ALA A 111 23.64 -21.46 -26.19
CA ALA A 111 22.35 -20.78 -26.33
C ALA A 111 21.24 -21.51 -25.57
N ALA A 112 21.15 -22.84 -25.71
CA ALA A 112 20.14 -23.66 -25.03
C ALA A 112 20.27 -23.57 -23.50
N VAL A 113 21.47 -23.74 -22.95
CA VAL A 113 21.74 -23.70 -21.53
C VAL A 113 21.41 -22.34 -20.94
N TRP A 114 21.85 -21.24 -21.57
CA TRP A 114 21.53 -19.90 -21.10
C TRP A 114 20.03 -19.60 -21.17
N SER A 115 19.32 -20.08 -22.21
CA SER A 115 17.87 -19.94 -22.29
C SER A 115 17.17 -20.67 -21.15
N ILE A 116 17.54 -21.92 -20.85
CA ILE A 116 16.98 -22.70 -19.74
C ILE A 116 17.25 -22.00 -18.39
N VAL A 117 18.48 -21.59 -18.15
CA VAL A 117 18.87 -20.86 -16.94
C VAL A 117 18.04 -19.59 -16.78
N SER A 118 17.86 -18.83 -17.84
CA SER A 118 17.05 -17.61 -17.81
C SER A 118 15.59 -17.90 -17.45
N LEU A 119 14.98 -18.92 -18.04
CA LEU A 119 13.60 -19.30 -17.76
C LEU A 119 13.37 -19.77 -16.31
N VAL A 120 14.39 -20.28 -15.66
CA VAL A 120 14.33 -20.70 -14.25
C VAL A 120 14.56 -19.52 -13.29
N TRP A 121 15.49 -18.62 -13.63
CA TRP A 121 15.94 -17.57 -12.70
C TRP A 121 15.24 -16.23 -12.85
N VAL A 122 14.92 -15.79 -14.06
CA VAL A 122 14.35 -14.47 -14.30
C VAL A 122 12.93 -14.35 -13.74
N PRO A 123 12.03 -15.34 -13.91
CA PRO A 123 10.67 -15.24 -13.38
C PRO A 123 10.58 -14.99 -11.88
N PRO A 124 11.27 -15.74 -11.00
CA PRO A 124 11.21 -15.48 -9.57
C PRO A 124 11.82 -14.14 -9.18
N LEU A 125 12.86 -13.68 -9.86
CA LEU A 125 13.45 -12.38 -9.62
C LEU A 125 12.47 -11.25 -9.97
N VAL A 126 11.84 -11.32 -11.15
CA VAL A 126 10.80 -10.36 -11.57
C VAL A 126 9.62 -10.40 -10.61
N TYR A 127 9.20 -11.59 -10.20
CA TYR A 127 8.12 -11.76 -9.24
C TYR A 127 8.48 -11.15 -7.88
N ALA A 128 9.70 -11.35 -7.38
CA ALA A 128 10.18 -10.76 -6.14
C ALA A 128 10.17 -9.22 -6.19
N ILE A 129 10.67 -8.63 -7.29
CA ILE A 129 10.67 -7.18 -7.49
C ILE A 129 9.24 -6.64 -7.52
N ALA A 130 8.35 -7.28 -8.27
CA ALA A 130 6.95 -6.88 -8.39
C ALA A 130 6.22 -6.97 -7.03
N GLN A 131 6.47 -8.02 -6.23
CA GLN A 131 5.92 -8.16 -4.89
C GLN A 131 6.48 -7.12 -3.92
N PHE A 132 7.76 -6.78 -4.03
CA PHE A 132 8.37 -5.73 -3.21
C PHE A 132 7.74 -4.36 -3.47
N GLU A 133 7.55 -3.99 -4.73
CA GLU A 133 6.90 -2.72 -5.08
C GLU A 133 5.43 -2.70 -4.66
N ARG A 134 4.71 -3.81 -4.84
CA ARG A 134 3.35 -3.93 -4.32
C ARG A 134 3.31 -3.71 -2.82
N ARG A 135 4.21 -4.35 -2.06
CA ARG A 135 4.29 -4.17 -0.61
C ARG A 135 4.51 -2.72 -0.22
N ARG A 136 5.37 -2.02 -0.96
CA ARG A 136 5.61 -0.60 -0.74
C ARG A 136 4.34 0.23 -0.87
N LEU A 137 3.52 -0.05 -1.90
CA LEU A 137 2.24 0.63 -2.11
C LEU A 137 1.22 0.27 -1.02
N VAL A 138 1.12 -1.01 -0.66
CA VAL A 138 0.16 -1.47 0.36
C VAL A 138 0.51 -0.91 1.74
N ILE A 139 1.78 -0.87 2.12
CA ILE A 139 2.20 -0.25 3.40
C ILE A 139 1.87 1.23 3.41
N GLY A 140 2.12 1.96 2.31
CA GLY A 140 1.71 3.36 2.21
C GLY A 140 0.20 3.56 2.37
N ALA A 141 -0.61 2.67 1.78
CA ALA A 141 -2.06 2.70 1.93
C ALA A 141 -2.51 2.36 3.36
N LEU A 142 -1.84 1.40 4.02
CA LEU A 142 -2.11 1.06 5.43
C LEU A 142 -1.84 2.23 6.36
N ASP A 143 -0.72 2.93 6.20
CA ASP A 143 -0.38 4.11 7.02
C ASP A 143 -1.45 5.20 6.89
N VAL A 144 -1.96 5.43 5.67
CA VAL A 144 -3.04 6.40 5.42
C VAL A 144 -4.35 5.91 6.06
N ALA A 145 -4.71 4.65 5.89
CA ALA A 145 -5.92 4.08 6.47
C ALA A 145 -5.89 4.12 8.02
N GLU A 146 -4.76 3.76 8.63
CA GLU A 146 -4.56 3.83 10.08
C GLU A 146 -4.68 5.27 10.60
N PHE A 147 -4.09 6.22 9.90
CA PHE A 147 -4.22 7.64 10.23
C PHE A 147 -5.68 8.09 10.20
N GLU A 148 -6.43 7.74 9.15
CA GLU A 148 -7.84 8.11 9.00
C GLU A 148 -8.72 7.44 10.07
N VAL A 149 -8.51 6.15 10.37
CA VAL A 149 -9.22 5.43 11.44
C VAL A 149 -8.96 6.10 12.80
N ASN A 150 -7.70 6.40 13.12
CA ASN A 150 -7.33 7.06 14.38
C ASN A 150 -7.87 8.49 14.47
N ARG A 151 -8.11 9.15 13.36
CA ARG A 151 -8.76 10.47 13.28
C ARG A 151 -10.27 10.37 13.46
N GLU A 152 -10.92 9.39 12.84
CA GLU A 152 -12.38 9.23 12.88
C GLU A 152 -12.89 8.69 14.22
N ARG A 153 -12.13 7.86 14.94
CA ARG A 153 -12.51 7.31 16.24
C ARG A 153 -12.85 8.38 17.29
N PRO A 154 -11.99 9.39 17.56
CA PRO A 154 -12.33 10.45 18.51
C PRO A 154 -13.49 11.32 18.02
N LEU A 155 -13.70 11.41 16.71
CA LEU A 155 -14.84 12.13 16.15
C LEU A 155 -16.14 11.35 16.41
N ALA A 156 -16.13 10.02 16.35
CA ALA A 156 -17.29 9.19 16.69
C ALA A 156 -17.78 9.44 18.13
N ASP A 157 -16.84 9.57 19.07
CA ASP A 157 -17.15 9.79 20.48
C ASP A 157 -17.53 11.25 20.79
N SER A 158 -17.05 12.22 20.01
CA SER A 158 -17.20 13.66 20.31
C SER A 158 -18.02 14.46 19.29
N SER A 159 -18.43 13.84 18.17
CA SER A 159 -19.10 14.57 17.07
C SER A 159 -20.43 15.22 17.51
N ALA A 160 -21.28 14.49 18.25
CA ALA A 160 -22.52 15.04 18.80
C ALA A 160 -22.25 16.23 19.72
N THR A 161 -21.27 16.09 20.61
CA THR A 161 -20.89 17.15 21.56
C THR A 161 -20.31 18.36 20.86
N LYS A 162 -19.48 18.18 19.84
CA LYS A 162 -18.89 19.27 19.05
C LYS A 162 -19.95 20.03 18.27
N VAL A 163 -20.85 19.32 17.58
CA VAL A 163 -21.97 19.94 16.85
C VAL A 163 -22.84 20.74 17.81
N GLN A 164 -23.17 20.18 18.98
CA GLN A 164 -23.92 20.90 20.00
C GLN A 164 -23.17 22.13 20.51
N GLN A 165 -21.87 22.03 20.79
CA GLN A 165 -21.08 23.17 21.25
C GLN A 165 -20.95 24.27 20.20
N GLN A 166 -20.72 23.91 18.93
CA GLN A 166 -20.67 24.87 17.83
C GLN A 166 -21.99 25.61 17.67
N LEU A 167 -23.10 24.87 17.68
CA LEU A 167 -24.41 25.51 17.58
C LEU A 167 -24.73 26.39 18.81
N ARG A 168 -24.44 25.92 20.03
CA ARG A 168 -24.61 26.74 21.25
C ARG A 168 -23.81 28.03 21.18
N HIS A 169 -22.57 27.93 20.70
CA HIS A 169 -21.72 29.10 20.50
C HIS A 169 -22.29 30.05 19.44
N ALA A 170 -22.78 29.51 18.32
CA ALA A 170 -23.38 30.30 17.26
C ALA A 170 -24.68 30.99 17.72
N ILE A 171 -25.54 30.28 18.45
CA ILE A 171 -26.76 30.85 19.04
C ILE A 171 -26.40 31.98 20.04
N ALA A 172 -25.43 31.73 20.91
CA ALA A 172 -25.03 32.71 21.92
C ALA A 172 -24.32 33.93 21.34
N ALA A 173 -23.52 33.75 20.28
CA ALA A 173 -22.71 34.81 19.68
C ALA A 173 -23.45 35.65 18.63
N SER A 174 -24.42 35.08 17.93
CA SER A 174 -25.11 35.79 16.85
C SER A 174 -26.61 35.97 17.09
N LEU A 175 -27.36 34.92 17.41
CA LEU A 175 -28.81 34.98 17.46
C LEU A 175 -29.33 35.68 18.70
N LEU A 176 -28.80 35.41 19.89
CA LEU A 176 -29.25 36.06 21.12
C LEU A 176 -28.99 37.56 21.14
N PRO A 177 -27.79 38.08 20.73
CA PRO A 177 -27.58 39.52 20.65
C PRO A 177 -28.49 40.22 19.64
N ALA A 178 -28.73 39.58 18.46
CA ALA A 178 -29.60 40.13 17.42
C ALA A 178 -31.07 40.21 17.92
N LEU A 179 -31.53 39.23 18.71
CA LEU A 179 -32.85 39.26 19.32
C LEU A 179 -32.96 40.33 20.40
N ASP A 180 -31.92 40.50 21.20
CA ASP A 180 -31.89 41.53 22.26
C ASP A 180 -31.90 42.95 21.65
N ASP A 181 -31.16 43.19 20.58
CA ASP A 181 -31.18 44.41 19.82
C ASP A 181 -32.57 44.69 19.18
N LEU A 182 -33.21 43.67 18.65
CA LEU A 182 -34.58 43.77 18.11
C LEU A 182 -35.60 44.07 19.21
N GLN A 183 -35.51 43.41 20.37
CA GLN A 183 -36.38 43.68 21.53
C GLN A 183 -36.18 45.10 22.02
N SER A 184 -34.96 45.54 22.16
CA SER A 184 -34.61 46.92 22.60
C SER A 184 -35.13 47.95 21.63
N SER A 185 -34.99 47.72 20.32
CA SER A 185 -35.48 48.61 19.25
C SER A 185 -37.01 48.70 19.28
N LEU A 186 -37.70 47.58 19.50
CA LEU A 186 -39.15 47.51 19.59
C LEU A 186 -39.67 48.20 20.86
N ASP A 187 -39.04 48.02 22.01
CA ASP A 187 -39.38 48.71 23.27
C ASP A 187 -39.14 50.20 23.14
N ALA A 188 -38.05 50.66 22.49
CA ALA A 188 -37.79 52.09 22.25
C ALA A 188 -38.83 52.71 21.32
N SER A 189 -39.32 51.99 20.34
CA SER A 189 -40.30 52.47 19.37
C SER A 189 -41.76 52.32 19.82
N ARG A 190 -42.01 51.81 21.04
CA ARG A 190 -43.32 51.46 21.60
C ARG A 190 -44.31 52.62 21.58
N SER A 191 -43.82 53.90 21.70
CA SER A 191 -44.66 55.10 21.71
C SER A 191 -44.89 55.76 20.33
N ALA A 192 -44.11 55.38 19.32
CA ALA A 192 -44.12 55.98 17.95
C ALA A 192 -43.68 54.96 16.90
N LEU A 193 -44.40 53.85 16.73
CA LEU A 193 -44.22 52.93 15.63
C LEU A 193 -44.71 53.53 14.33
N ASP A 194 -43.79 54.09 13.53
CA ASP A 194 -44.12 54.52 12.15
C ASP A 194 -43.92 53.33 11.17
N ARG A 195 -44.51 53.45 9.98
CA ARG A 195 -44.44 52.41 8.91
C ARG A 195 -43.02 52.05 8.49
N ALA A 196 -42.05 52.99 8.57
CA ALA A 196 -40.67 52.79 8.23
C ALA A 196 -39.95 51.88 9.25
N SER A 197 -40.14 52.16 10.54
CA SER A 197 -39.59 51.36 11.64
C SER A 197 -40.15 49.94 11.65
N VAL A 198 -41.42 49.74 11.33
CA VAL A 198 -42.03 48.38 11.21
C VAL A 198 -41.45 47.61 10.01
N ALA A 199 -41.27 48.29 8.88
CA ALA A 199 -40.66 47.67 7.70
C ALA A 199 -39.20 47.23 7.96
N GLU A 200 -38.40 48.09 8.64
CA GLU A 200 -37.05 47.77 9.04
C GLU A 200 -36.98 46.58 10.02
N LEU A 201 -37.84 46.55 11.02
CA LEU A 201 -37.91 45.43 12.00
C LEU A 201 -38.36 44.15 11.33
N SER A 202 -39.30 44.19 10.37
CA SER A 202 -39.70 43.01 9.60
C SER A 202 -38.59 42.49 8.73
N LEU A 203 -37.78 43.38 8.10
CA LEU A 203 -36.60 43.01 7.32
C LEU A 203 -35.51 42.36 8.19
N ARG A 204 -35.20 42.93 9.35
CA ARG A 204 -34.22 42.37 10.30
C ARG A 204 -34.67 41.01 10.83
N LEU A 205 -35.94 40.81 11.12
CA LEU A 205 -36.51 39.53 11.51
C LEU A 205 -36.45 38.50 10.37
N SER A 206 -36.65 38.91 9.12
CA SER A 206 -36.50 38.04 7.97
C SER A 206 -35.02 37.62 7.78
N GLN A 207 -34.09 38.54 7.93
CA GLN A 207 -32.62 38.22 7.92
C GLN A 207 -32.26 37.26 9.03
N LEU A 208 -32.76 37.45 10.25
CA LEU A 208 -32.55 36.53 11.36
C LEU A 208 -33.13 35.14 11.07
N HIS A 209 -34.23 35.06 10.35
CA HIS A 209 -34.85 33.80 9.90
C HIS A 209 -33.92 33.05 8.93
N ASP A 210 -33.35 33.78 7.95
CA ASP A 210 -32.44 33.21 6.96
C ASP A 210 -31.09 32.81 7.58
N ASP A 211 -30.53 33.65 8.46
CA ASP A 211 -29.28 33.35 9.19
C ASP A 211 -29.38 32.07 10.05
N THR A 212 -30.59 31.76 10.60
CA THR A 212 -30.82 30.52 11.33
C THR A 212 -30.77 29.28 10.45
N ALA A 213 -31.05 29.39 9.17
CA ALA A 213 -30.99 28.29 8.20
C ALA A 213 -29.53 28.02 7.77
N ASP A 214 -28.73 29.07 7.56
CA ASP A 214 -27.34 28.96 7.07
C ASP A 214 -26.35 28.44 8.12
N LEU A 215 -26.62 28.66 9.43
CA LEU A 215 -25.80 28.16 10.51
C LEU A 215 -25.72 26.63 10.58
N LEU A 216 -26.67 25.92 10.01
CA LEU A 216 -26.71 24.45 10.01
C LEU A 216 -25.80 23.82 8.91
N ASP A 217 -25.37 24.60 7.90
CA ASP A 217 -24.68 24.05 6.73
C ASP A 217 -23.15 24.16 6.76
N SER A 218 -22.57 25.01 7.62
CA SER A 218 -21.15 25.34 7.57
C SER A 218 -20.29 24.64 8.61
N ALA A 219 -19.72 23.45 8.32
CA ALA A 219 -18.50 22.96 9.01
C ALA A 219 -17.85 21.74 8.36
N HIS A 220 -16.86 21.92 7.50
CA HIS A 220 -15.84 20.86 7.27
C HIS A 220 -14.56 21.43 6.67
N SER A 221 -13.41 21.18 7.33
CA SER A 221 -12.08 21.46 6.75
C SER A 221 -11.25 20.17 6.71
N PRO A 222 -10.66 19.77 5.57
CA PRO A 222 -9.87 18.54 5.44
C PRO A 222 -8.46 18.70 6.03
N ALA A 223 -8.01 17.71 6.79
CA ALA A 223 -6.63 17.63 7.30
C ALA A 223 -5.73 16.85 6.33
N THR A 224 -4.45 17.23 6.22
CA THR A 224 -3.48 16.61 5.34
C THR A 224 -2.92 15.31 5.95
N PRO A 225 -2.89 14.18 5.23
CA PRO A 225 -2.34 12.94 5.73
C PRO A 225 -0.81 13.00 5.90
N PRO A 226 -0.21 12.24 6.84
CA PRO A 226 1.23 12.18 7.02
C PRO A 226 1.93 11.51 5.81
N PRO A 227 3.23 11.79 5.59
CA PRO A 227 3.99 11.13 4.54
C PRO A 227 4.08 9.62 4.82
N PRO A 228 3.96 8.76 3.78
CA PRO A 228 3.96 7.31 3.94
C PRO A 228 5.30 6.80 4.49
N SER A 229 5.23 5.80 5.37
CA SER A 229 6.42 5.14 5.92
C SER A 229 7.19 4.39 4.82
N ARG A 230 8.53 4.33 4.94
CA ARG A 230 9.36 3.62 3.97
C ARG A 230 9.30 2.11 4.24
N ALA A 231 8.73 1.36 3.30
CA ALA A 231 8.83 -0.09 3.32
C ALA A 231 10.30 -0.51 3.16
N THR A 232 10.83 -1.26 4.12
CA THR A 232 12.18 -1.83 4.03
C THR A 232 12.08 -3.32 3.73
N LEU A 233 12.96 -3.82 2.83
CA LEU A 233 13.06 -5.24 2.51
C LEU A 233 13.28 -6.09 3.77
N ARG A 234 14.04 -5.57 4.73
CA ARG A 234 14.27 -6.21 6.02
C ARG A 234 12.98 -6.54 6.76
N ARG A 235 12.05 -5.58 6.91
CA ARG A 235 10.75 -5.82 7.57
C ARG A 235 9.88 -6.82 6.80
N ALA A 236 9.98 -6.83 5.47
CA ALA A 236 9.25 -7.79 4.66
C ALA A 236 9.74 -9.22 4.86
N LEU A 237 11.05 -9.41 5.04
CA LEU A 237 11.69 -10.72 5.25
C LEU A 237 11.56 -11.24 6.69
N GLU A 238 11.01 -10.46 7.62
CA GLU A 238 10.74 -10.89 9.00
C GLU A 238 9.58 -11.88 9.10
N VAL A 239 8.74 -11.96 8.06
CA VAL A 239 7.61 -12.91 7.98
C VAL A 239 8.12 -14.29 7.55
N PRO A 240 7.88 -15.36 8.33
CA PRO A 240 8.30 -16.71 7.94
C PRO A 240 7.47 -17.21 6.75
N PRO A 241 8.06 -18.02 5.84
CA PRO A 241 7.34 -18.56 4.70
C PRO A 241 6.25 -19.55 5.18
N ARG A 242 5.03 -19.38 4.69
CA ARG A 242 3.90 -20.28 5.04
C ARG A 242 4.07 -21.71 4.51
N ARG A 243 4.92 -21.89 3.48
CA ARG A 243 5.14 -23.18 2.82
C ARG A 243 6.63 -23.45 2.64
N PRO A 244 7.37 -23.76 3.73
CA PRO A 244 8.82 -23.91 3.70
C PRO A 244 9.29 -25.03 2.76
N TRP A 245 8.53 -26.12 2.64
CA TRP A 245 8.85 -27.25 1.74
C TRP A 245 8.78 -26.87 0.26
N LEU A 246 7.82 -26.00 -0.13
CA LEU A 246 7.72 -25.52 -1.51
C LEU A 246 8.88 -24.60 -1.85
N THR A 247 9.27 -23.75 -0.90
CA THR A 247 10.44 -22.89 -1.03
C THR A 247 11.70 -23.73 -1.25
N ALA A 248 11.88 -24.76 -0.43
CA ALA A 248 13.01 -25.68 -0.53
C ALA A 248 13.06 -26.40 -1.88
N LEU A 249 11.93 -26.92 -2.34
CA LEU A 249 11.83 -27.57 -3.64
C LEU A 249 12.23 -26.63 -4.78
N LEU A 250 11.66 -25.42 -4.81
CA LEU A 250 11.95 -24.43 -5.85
C LEU A 250 13.42 -23.99 -5.85
N VAL A 251 13.99 -23.75 -4.68
CA VAL A 251 15.41 -23.43 -4.52
C VAL A 251 16.28 -24.59 -5.02
N GLY A 252 15.94 -25.82 -4.66
CA GLY A 252 16.68 -27.01 -5.09
C GLY A 252 16.66 -27.19 -6.62
N VAL A 253 15.49 -27.11 -7.23
CA VAL A 253 15.34 -27.21 -8.69
C VAL A 253 16.13 -26.09 -9.39
N ALA A 254 15.98 -24.85 -8.95
CA ALA A 254 16.66 -23.73 -9.55
C ALA A 254 18.18 -23.85 -9.47
N THR A 255 18.69 -24.25 -8.31
CA THR A 255 20.13 -24.41 -8.10
C THR A 255 20.68 -25.57 -8.90
N THR A 256 19.97 -26.70 -8.92
CA THR A 256 20.35 -27.84 -9.75
C THR A 256 20.48 -27.45 -11.22
N VAL A 257 19.47 -26.79 -11.79
CA VAL A 257 19.48 -26.33 -13.19
C VAL A 257 20.64 -25.40 -13.47
N LEU A 258 21.02 -24.55 -12.52
CA LEU A 258 22.13 -23.63 -12.68
C LEU A 258 23.49 -24.32 -12.80
N VAL A 259 23.73 -25.34 -12.01
CA VAL A 259 25.09 -25.88 -11.77
C VAL A 259 25.30 -27.23 -12.43
N VAL A 260 24.22 -28.03 -12.61
CA VAL A 260 24.34 -29.42 -13.10
C VAL A 260 24.99 -29.52 -14.46
N PHE A 261 24.65 -28.61 -15.35
CA PHE A 261 25.20 -28.62 -16.71
C PHE A 261 26.69 -28.30 -16.74
N ASP A 262 27.12 -27.31 -15.98
CA ASP A 262 28.52 -26.93 -15.90
C ASP A 262 29.34 -27.99 -15.17
N ALA A 263 28.78 -28.61 -14.13
CA ALA A 263 29.41 -29.75 -13.46
C ALA A 263 29.62 -30.92 -14.42
N TRP A 264 28.61 -31.27 -15.23
CA TRP A 264 28.74 -32.32 -16.25
C TRP A 264 29.81 -31.99 -17.27
N ARG A 265 29.81 -30.76 -17.80
CA ARG A 265 30.74 -30.31 -18.83
C ARG A 265 32.18 -30.29 -18.35
N ILE A 266 32.41 -29.83 -17.12
CA ILE A 266 33.77 -29.59 -16.59
C ILE A 266 34.34 -30.89 -15.97
N PHE A 267 33.52 -31.62 -15.19
CA PHE A 267 33.99 -32.74 -14.39
C PHE A 267 33.38 -34.09 -14.78
N GLY A 268 32.45 -34.10 -15.74
CA GLY A 268 31.82 -35.32 -16.24
C GLY A 268 30.52 -35.72 -15.54
N PRO A 269 29.91 -36.84 -15.94
CA PRO A 269 28.56 -37.21 -15.51
C PRO A 269 28.44 -37.51 -14.02
N LEU A 270 29.50 -38.03 -13.38
CA LEU A 270 29.49 -38.29 -11.92
C LEU A 270 29.33 -36.99 -11.12
N ALA A 271 30.05 -35.93 -11.50
CA ALA A 271 29.93 -34.63 -10.86
C ALA A 271 28.52 -34.03 -11.01
N ALA A 272 27.86 -34.23 -12.14
CA ALA A 272 26.47 -33.81 -12.31
C ALA A 272 25.51 -34.53 -11.33
N ILE A 273 25.68 -35.82 -11.12
CA ILE A 273 24.90 -36.61 -10.15
C ILE A 273 25.16 -36.08 -8.73
N GLU A 274 26.37 -35.82 -8.38
CA GLU A 274 26.76 -35.29 -7.07
C GLU A 274 26.20 -33.90 -6.80
N VAL A 275 26.17 -33.03 -7.79
CA VAL A 275 25.49 -31.73 -7.71
C VAL A 275 23.99 -31.91 -7.45
N ILE A 276 23.33 -32.85 -8.15
CA ILE A 276 21.91 -33.15 -7.91
C ILE A 276 21.71 -33.61 -6.47
N VAL A 277 22.49 -34.59 -6.02
CA VAL A 277 22.39 -35.13 -4.66
C VAL A 277 22.65 -34.04 -3.61
N SER A 278 23.69 -33.23 -3.79
CA SER A 278 24.04 -32.13 -2.88
C SER A 278 22.95 -31.06 -2.79
N THR A 279 22.40 -30.65 -3.94
CA THR A 279 21.32 -29.65 -3.99
C THR A 279 20.00 -30.19 -3.43
N VAL A 280 19.68 -31.47 -3.63
CA VAL A 280 18.53 -32.12 -3.02
C VAL A 280 18.70 -32.19 -1.50
N ALA A 281 19.87 -32.61 -1.00
CA ALA A 281 20.15 -32.66 0.42
C ALA A 281 20.06 -31.27 1.06
N ALA A 282 20.66 -30.23 0.44
CA ALA A 282 20.54 -28.85 0.90
C ALA A 282 19.09 -28.37 0.94
N SER A 283 18.32 -28.69 -0.09
CA SER A 283 16.90 -28.30 -0.18
C SER A 283 16.04 -28.96 0.88
N LEU A 284 16.29 -30.23 1.15
CA LEU A 284 15.62 -30.95 2.23
C LEU A 284 15.92 -30.29 3.59
N ILE A 285 17.16 -29.92 3.86
CA ILE A 285 17.53 -29.23 5.10
C ILE A 285 16.83 -27.88 5.21
N ILE A 286 16.82 -27.08 4.13
CA ILE A 286 16.14 -25.77 4.07
C ILE A 286 14.62 -25.91 4.29
N GLY A 287 14.01 -26.99 3.85
CA GLY A 287 12.57 -27.23 4.04
C GLY A 287 12.22 -27.92 5.35
N VAL A 288 12.95 -28.98 5.70
CA VAL A 288 12.63 -29.84 6.86
C VAL A 288 12.91 -29.13 8.18
N VAL A 289 14.02 -28.38 8.29
CA VAL A 289 14.38 -27.69 9.55
C VAL A 289 13.31 -26.69 9.99
N PRO A 290 12.87 -25.73 9.17
CA PRO A 290 11.80 -24.81 9.56
C PRO A 290 10.46 -25.54 9.78
N ALA A 291 10.14 -26.57 8.97
CA ALA A 291 8.92 -27.35 9.14
C ALA A 291 8.89 -28.10 10.48
N THR A 292 10.02 -28.68 10.87
CA THR A 292 10.17 -29.37 12.15
C THR A 292 10.07 -28.39 13.32
N VAL A 293 10.73 -27.23 13.22
CA VAL A 293 10.62 -26.18 14.25
C VAL A 293 9.18 -25.66 14.35
N ALA A 294 8.47 -25.53 13.24
CA ALA A 294 7.05 -25.12 13.23
C ALA A 294 6.15 -26.10 14.01
N VAL A 295 6.45 -27.39 13.97
CA VAL A 295 5.67 -28.44 14.69
C VAL A 295 6.04 -28.50 16.17
N ILE A 296 7.34 -28.44 16.49
CA ILE A 296 7.84 -28.64 17.87
C ILE A 296 7.76 -27.36 18.70
N ARG A 297 8.05 -26.20 18.09
CA ARG A 297 8.14 -24.89 18.75
C ARG A 297 7.58 -23.78 17.87
N PRO A 298 6.25 -23.71 17.69
CA PRO A 298 5.61 -22.70 16.84
C PRO A 298 5.90 -21.27 17.31
N ASP A 299 6.02 -21.05 18.62
CA ASP A 299 6.39 -19.78 19.25
C ASP A 299 7.78 -19.27 18.84
N VAL A 300 8.73 -20.19 18.62
CA VAL A 300 10.08 -19.85 18.14
C VAL A 300 10.03 -19.44 16.67
N LEU A 301 9.25 -20.13 15.86
CA LEU A 301 9.11 -19.79 14.45
C LEU A 301 8.44 -18.41 14.26
N GLU A 302 7.42 -18.11 15.04
CA GLU A 302 6.73 -16.81 15.01
C GLU A 302 7.67 -15.66 15.39
N LYS A 303 8.51 -15.83 16.44
CA LYS A 303 9.41 -14.79 16.93
C LYS A 303 10.76 -14.73 16.21
N GLN A 304 11.25 -15.85 15.68
CA GLN A 304 12.60 -16.00 15.12
C GLN A 304 12.62 -16.73 13.77
N GLY A 305 11.49 -16.73 13.03
CA GLY A 305 11.36 -17.45 11.77
C GLY A 305 12.44 -17.13 10.75
N GLN A 306 12.84 -15.88 10.64
CA GLN A 306 13.92 -15.45 9.76
C GLN A 306 15.27 -16.06 10.16
N ARG A 307 15.58 -16.10 11.46
CA ARG A 307 16.82 -16.71 11.97
C ARG A 307 16.82 -18.21 11.71
N THR A 308 15.70 -18.88 11.96
CA THR A 308 15.56 -20.32 11.72
C THR A 308 15.75 -20.65 10.25
N THR A 309 15.12 -19.90 9.35
CA THR A 309 15.28 -20.09 7.90
C THR A 309 16.70 -19.77 7.44
N GLY A 310 17.31 -18.72 7.99
CA GLY A 310 18.71 -18.36 7.69
C GLY A 310 19.69 -19.45 8.15
N ILE A 311 19.52 -20.00 9.34
CA ILE A 311 20.34 -21.11 9.85
C ILE A 311 20.16 -22.36 8.98
N ALA A 312 18.92 -22.71 8.60
CA ALA A 312 18.65 -23.82 7.72
C ALA A 312 19.30 -23.65 6.34
N ALA A 313 19.25 -22.44 5.78
CA ALA A 313 19.94 -22.11 4.52
C ALA A 313 21.47 -22.28 4.63
N LEU A 314 22.07 -21.73 5.68
CA LEU A 314 23.52 -21.86 5.94
C LEU A 314 23.94 -23.34 6.13
N LEU A 315 23.14 -24.12 6.88
CA LEU A 315 23.37 -25.52 7.06
C LEU A 315 23.25 -26.30 5.75
N GLY A 316 22.24 -25.98 4.92
CA GLY A 316 22.08 -26.56 3.59
C GLY A 316 23.27 -26.26 2.68
N ILE A 317 23.72 -25.02 2.66
CA ILE A 317 24.91 -24.60 1.89
C ILE A 317 26.16 -25.36 2.39
N PHE A 318 26.34 -25.46 3.69
CA PHE A 318 27.45 -26.20 4.28
C PHE A 318 27.45 -27.67 3.87
N VAL A 319 26.30 -28.33 3.96
CA VAL A 319 26.15 -29.75 3.58
C VAL A 319 26.38 -29.94 2.08
N ALA A 320 25.83 -29.08 1.22
CA ALA A 320 26.07 -29.13 -0.22
C ALA A 320 27.57 -28.96 -0.55
N THR A 321 28.22 -27.99 0.09
CA THR A 321 29.66 -27.75 -0.07
C THR A 321 30.48 -28.95 0.41
N PHE A 322 30.16 -29.50 1.57
CA PHE A 322 30.84 -30.67 2.14
C PHE A 322 30.70 -31.90 1.23
N LEU A 323 29.50 -32.19 0.72
CA LEU A 323 29.28 -33.30 -0.22
C LEU A 323 30.09 -33.12 -1.50
N MET A 324 30.14 -31.91 -2.05
CA MET A 324 30.94 -31.63 -3.23
C MET A 324 32.44 -31.77 -3.00
N LEU A 325 32.96 -31.37 -1.86
CA LEU A 325 34.38 -31.55 -1.50
C LEU A 325 34.76 -33.03 -1.35
N ASN A 326 33.81 -33.89 -0.96
CA ASN A 326 34.04 -35.33 -0.81
C ASN A 326 33.86 -36.12 -2.13
N SER A 327 33.39 -35.47 -3.18
CA SER A 327 33.03 -36.11 -4.44
C SER A 327 34.19 -36.33 -5.42
N GLY A 328 35.42 -36.12 -4.98
CA GLY A 328 36.61 -36.28 -5.82
C GLY A 328 36.96 -35.05 -6.67
N ILE A 329 36.26 -33.95 -6.50
CA ILE A 329 36.70 -32.63 -7.00
C ILE A 329 37.89 -32.22 -6.14
N ASP A 330 39.08 -32.32 -6.72
CA ASP A 330 40.30 -32.01 -5.99
C ASP A 330 40.29 -30.52 -5.56
N PRO A 331 40.09 -30.21 -4.26
CA PRO A 331 40.02 -28.83 -3.78
C PRO A 331 41.31 -28.06 -3.91
N ILE A 332 42.42 -28.75 -4.20
CA ILE A 332 43.75 -28.16 -4.36
C ILE A 332 43.92 -27.59 -5.77
N THR A 333 43.13 -28.04 -6.72
CA THR A 333 43.14 -27.44 -8.07
C THR A 333 42.52 -26.05 -8.05
N TRP A 334 43.06 -25.15 -8.87
CA TRP A 334 42.50 -23.78 -9.03
C TRP A 334 41.00 -23.78 -9.32
N HIS A 335 40.52 -24.75 -10.08
CA HIS A 335 39.09 -24.92 -10.42
C HIS A 335 38.25 -25.35 -9.23
N GLY A 336 38.74 -26.27 -8.39
CA GLY A 336 38.04 -26.69 -7.18
C GLY A 336 38.00 -25.57 -6.13
N LEU A 337 39.07 -24.81 -6.01
CA LEU A 337 39.18 -23.68 -5.07
C LEU A 337 38.25 -22.52 -5.44
N LEU A 338 37.92 -22.33 -6.70
CA LEU A 338 36.93 -21.33 -7.18
C LEU A 338 35.50 -21.87 -7.23
N LEU A 339 35.29 -23.13 -7.61
CA LEU A 339 33.99 -23.72 -7.78
C LEU A 339 33.16 -23.73 -6.51
N VAL A 340 33.79 -24.09 -5.37
CA VAL A 340 33.09 -24.21 -4.09
C VAL A 340 32.54 -22.87 -3.59
N PRO A 341 33.31 -21.78 -3.48
CA PRO A 341 32.79 -20.50 -3.07
C PRO A 341 31.79 -19.93 -4.08
N LEU A 342 31.99 -20.12 -5.38
CA LEU A 342 31.06 -19.68 -6.41
C LEU A 342 29.72 -20.42 -6.34
N LEU A 343 29.75 -21.73 -6.06
CA LEU A 343 28.55 -22.51 -5.81
C LEU A 343 27.82 -22.05 -4.56
N ALA A 344 28.53 -21.85 -3.45
CA ALA A 344 27.97 -21.37 -2.21
C ALA A 344 27.31 -19.99 -2.37
N ILE A 345 27.97 -19.08 -3.08
CA ILE A 345 27.43 -17.75 -3.41
C ILE A 345 26.22 -17.88 -4.35
N GLY A 346 26.30 -18.71 -5.38
CA GLY A 346 25.19 -18.98 -6.30
C GLY A 346 23.97 -19.54 -5.58
N LEU A 347 24.16 -20.53 -4.70
CA LEU A 347 23.12 -21.09 -3.83
C LEU A 347 22.51 -20.04 -2.91
N THR A 348 23.33 -19.19 -2.31
CA THR A 348 22.86 -18.11 -1.42
C THR A 348 22.01 -17.12 -2.18
N ILE A 349 22.43 -16.70 -3.38
CA ILE A 349 21.68 -15.75 -4.22
C ILE A 349 20.37 -16.39 -4.71
N ALA A 350 20.40 -17.66 -5.15
CA ALA A 350 19.21 -18.40 -5.57
C ALA A 350 18.21 -18.51 -4.42
N SER A 351 18.69 -19.01 -3.27
CA SER A 351 17.86 -19.15 -2.07
C SER A 351 17.27 -17.80 -1.65
N GLY A 352 18.08 -16.74 -1.64
CA GLY A 352 17.63 -15.38 -1.33
C GLY A 352 16.56 -14.88 -2.29
N THR A 353 16.70 -15.13 -3.59
CA THR A 353 15.74 -14.69 -4.61
C THR A 353 14.39 -15.42 -4.47
N TYR A 354 14.41 -16.75 -4.42
CA TYR A 354 13.19 -17.54 -4.31
C TYR A 354 12.49 -17.36 -2.96
N LEU A 355 13.28 -17.33 -1.88
CA LEU A 355 12.75 -17.07 -0.54
C LEU A 355 12.10 -15.68 -0.49
N SER A 356 12.78 -14.65 -0.98
CA SER A 356 12.23 -13.30 -1.04
C SER A 356 10.94 -13.23 -1.86
N ALA A 357 10.87 -13.93 -2.99
CA ALA A 357 9.67 -13.97 -3.83
C ALA A 357 8.45 -14.54 -3.07
N ILE A 358 8.64 -15.67 -2.37
CA ILE A 358 7.57 -16.36 -1.65
C ILE A 358 7.18 -15.60 -0.38
N VAL A 359 8.15 -15.16 0.42
CA VAL A 359 7.90 -14.41 1.67
C VAL A 359 7.22 -13.09 1.39
N LEU A 360 7.63 -12.37 0.35
CA LEU A 360 6.97 -11.12 -0.04
C LEU A 360 5.53 -11.35 -0.51
N ALA A 361 5.28 -12.44 -1.24
CA ALA A 361 3.93 -12.79 -1.68
C ALA A 361 3.02 -13.08 -0.49
N ASP A 362 3.47 -13.90 0.47
CA ASP A 362 2.73 -14.24 1.69
C ASP A 362 2.49 -13.01 2.57
N ALA A 363 3.51 -12.17 2.75
CA ALA A 363 3.41 -10.92 3.51
C ALA A 363 2.44 -9.91 2.87
N ASN A 364 2.34 -9.89 1.54
CA ASN A 364 1.38 -9.03 0.84
C ASN A 364 -0.06 -9.51 1.01
N VAL A 365 -0.30 -10.82 1.03
CA VAL A 365 -1.64 -11.38 1.31
C VAL A 365 -2.13 -10.94 2.70
N GLU A 366 -1.25 -10.99 3.70
CA GLU A 366 -1.58 -10.54 5.05
C GLU A 366 -1.81 -9.02 5.12
N ALA A 367 -0.96 -8.25 4.45
CA ALA A 367 -1.09 -6.79 4.41
C ALA A 367 -2.37 -6.34 3.68
N ASP A 368 -2.72 -7.01 2.57
CA ASP A 368 -3.98 -6.76 1.85
C ASP A 368 -5.21 -7.06 2.74
N ALA A 369 -5.17 -8.15 3.52
CA ALA A 369 -6.26 -8.49 4.44
C ALA A 369 -6.41 -7.45 5.56
N ARG A 370 -5.29 -6.96 6.12
CA ARG A 370 -5.30 -5.88 7.11
C ARG A 370 -5.83 -4.57 6.53
N LEU A 371 -5.41 -4.22 5.31
CA LEU A 371 -5.90 -3.02 4.63
C LEU A 371 -7.40 -3.10 4.39
N ALA A 372 -7.92 -4.25 3.93
CA ALA A 372 -9.35 -4.45 3.74
C ALA A 372 -10.13 -4.28 5.05
N ALA A 373 -9.65 -4.88 6.15
CA ALA A 373 -10.29 -4.73 7.46
C ALA A 373 -10.28 -3.28 7.97
N MET A 374 -9.18 -2.52 7.78
CA MET A 374 -9.11 -1.11 8.16
C MET A 374 -10.02 -0.22 7.31
N LEU A 375 -10.15 -0.51 6.00
CA LEU A 375 -11.07 0.23 5.14
C LEU A 375 -12.53 -0.02 5.51
N GLU A 376 -12.89 -1.25 5.87
CA GLU A 376 -14.21 -1.60 6.38
C GLU A 376 -14.50 -0.87 7.70
N GLU A 377 -13.58 -0.90 8.66
CA GLU A 377 -13.69 -0.15 9.92
C GLU A 377 -13.86 1.36 9.68
N LEU A 378 -13.10 1.93 8.73
CA LEU A 378 -13.19 3.34 8.38
C LEU A 378 -14.57 3.69 7.80
N GLU A 379 -15.12 2.83 6.95
CA GLU A 379 -16.46 3.03 6.37
C GLU A 379 -17.55 2.93 7.44
N GLU A 380 -17.43 1.98 8.37
CA GLU A 380 -18.33 1.86 9.51
C GLU A 380 -18.29 3.11 10.41
N LEU A 381 -17.07 3.60 10.75
CA LEU A 381 -16.90 4.81 11.54
C LEU A 381 -17.50 6.04 10.84
N ARG A 382 -17.22 6.23 9.55
CA ARG A 382 -17.78 7.34 8.77
C ARG A 382 -19.30 7.27 8.68
N SER A 383 -19.85 6.10 8.44
CA SER A 383 -21.30 5.90 8.40
C SER A 383 -21.96 6.12 9.76
N HIS A 384 -21.30 5.72 10.84
CA HIS A 384 -21.74 5.99 12.20
C HIS A 384 -21.72 7.49 12.51
N ASN A 385 -20.61 8.17 12.22
CA ASN A 385 -20.47 9.61 12.41
C ASN A 385 -21.52 10.40 11.64
N ALA A 386 -21.73 10.07 10.36
CA ALA A 386 -22.76 10.70 9.55
C ALA A 386 -24.16 10.53 10.16
N ARG A 387 -24.50 9.32 10.61
CA ARG A 387 -25.80 9.05 11.26
C ARG A 387 -25.98 9.79 12.58
N VAL A 388 -24.90 9.95 13.36
CA VAL A 388 -24.92 10.71 14.60
C VAL A 388 -25.12 12.20 14.32
N ILE A 389 -24.36 12.74 13.37
CA ILE A 389 -24.46 14.15 12.95
C ILE A 389 -25.87 14.43 12.39
N ASP A 390 -26.39 13.57 11.51
CA ASP A 390 -27.73 13.74 10.93
C ASP A 390 -28.84 13.67 11.99
N ARG A 391 -28.73 12.78 12.96
CA ARG A 391 -29.70 12.72 14.07
C ARG A 391 -29.69 14.00 14.89
N GLU A 392 -28.48 14.48 15.21
CA GLU A 392 -28.36 15.69 16.01
C GLU A 392 -28.81 16.94 15.23
N ARG A 393 -28.49 17.01 13.93
CA ARG A 393 -29.02 18.07 13.04
C ARG A 393 -30.53 18.06 12.97
N ARG A 394 -31.19 16.91 12.79
CA ARG A 394 -32.65 16.81 12.75
C ARG A 394 -33.23 17.26 14.10
N ARG A 395 -32.68 16.78 15.21
CA ARG A 395 -33.12 17.17 16.54
C ARG A 395 -33.06 18.69 16.74
N LEU A 396 -31.95 19.30 16.30
CA LEU A 396 -31.76 20.74 16.39
C LEU A 396 -32.67 21.50 15.42
N SER A 397 -32.83 20.99 14.21
CA SER A 397 -33.77 21.53 13.24
C SER A 397 -35.21 21.50 13.76
N ASP A 398 -35.65 20.40 14.37
CA ASP A 398 -37.00 20.29 14.97
C ASP A 398 -37.20 21.30 16.11
N LEU A 399 -36.17 21.51 16.94
CA LEU A 399 -36.21 22.51 18.01
C LEU A 399 -36.28 23.95 17.47
N MET A 400 -35.63 24.23 16.35
CA MET A 400 -35.62 25.55 15.73
C MET A 400 -36.82 25.82 14.84
N HIS A 401 -37.20 24.87 13.97
CA HIS A 401 -38.28 25.07 13.01
C HIS A 401 -39.69 25.14 13.68
N GLY A 402 -39.92 24.37 14.74
CA GLY A 402 -41.20 24.38 15.42
C GLY A 402 -41.40 25.67 16.27
N PRO A 403 -40.82 25.74 17.47
CA PRO A 403 -41.14 26.82 18.37
C PRO A 403 -40.46 28.15 18.05
N VAL A 404 -39.21 28.15 17.47
CA VAL A 404 -38.46 29.41 17.23
C VAL A 404 -38.93 30.07 15.95
N GLN A 405 -38.79 29.37 14.81
CA GLN A 405 -39.17 29.94 13.50
C GLN A 405 -40.69 30.22 13.38
N GLY A 406 -41.53 29.37 13.96
CA GLY A 406 -42.96 29.63 14.00
C GLY A 406 -43.33 30.93 14.74
N ARG A 407 -42.68 31.24 15.86
CA ARG A 407 -42.87 32.48 16.56
C ARG A 407 -42.30 33.69 15.84
N ILE A 408 -41.11 33.57 15.21
CA ILE A 408 -40.54 34.64 14.38
C ILE A 408 -41.47 34.94 13.21
N ALA A 409 -41.98 33.92 12.51
CA ALA A 409 -42.93 34.09 11.43
C ALA A 409 -44.23 34.77 11.89
N ALA A 410 -44.72 34.41 13.08
CA ALA A 410 -45.88 35.09 13.68
C ALA A 410 -45.58 36.58 13.99
N CYS A 411 -44.38 36.88 14.45
CA CYS A 411 -43.97 38.28 14.68
C CYS A 411 -43.89 39.06 13.36
N ILE A 412 -43.32 38.46 12.28
CA ILE A 412 -43.25 39.08 10.94
C ILE A 412 -44.67 39.32 10.41
N MET A 413 -45.57 38.37 10.53
CA MET A 413 -46.96 38.53 10.07
C MET A 413 -47.69 39.63 10.85
N ALA A 414 -47.52 39.67 12.17
CA ALA A 414 -48.13 40.68 13.01
C ALA A 414 -47.61 42.09 12.70
N LEU A 415 -46.29 42.25 12.47
CA LEU A 415 -45.69 43.53 12.07
C LEU A 415 -46.17 43.95 10.65
N ASN A 416 -46.20 43.05 9.68
CA ASN A 416 -46.69 43.33 8.34
C ASN A 416 -48.18 43.69 8.34
N PHE A 417 -49.01 43.04 9.15
CA PHE A 417 -50.40 43.39 9.36
C PHE A 417 -50.55 44.84 9.91
N HIS A 418 -49.73 45.20 10.86
CA HIS A 418 -49.70 46.57 11.41
C HIS A 418 -49.27 47.61 10.36
N ALA A 419 -48.29 47.29 9.49
CA ALA A 419 -47.82 48.16 8.43
C ALA A 419 -48.86 48.39 7.34
N SER A 420 -49.77 47.46 7.10
CA SER A 420 -50.76 47.48 5.99
C SER A 420 -52.09 48.14 6.33
N GLY A 421 -52.41 48.42 7.60
CA GLY A 421 -53.72 48.97 8.04
C GLY A 421 -53.62 50.30 8.76
N ASP A 422 -54.72 51.09 8.78
CA ASP A 422 -54.91 52.23 9.72
C ASP A 422 -55.50 51.66 10.99
N HIS A 423 -54.62 51.40 11.97
CA HIS A 423 -55.00 50.83 13.27
C HIS A 423 -55.14 51.92 14.34
N ASP A 424 -56.11 51.79 15.21
CA ASP A 424 -56.22 52.56 16.43
C ASP A 424 -54.97 52.39 17.30
N GLN A 425 -54.56 53.46 18.01
CA GLN A 425 -53.34 53.47 18.85
C GLN A 425 -53.36 52.38 19.91
N GLN A 426 -54.55 51.97 20.42
CA GLN A 426 -54.72 50.89 21.39
C GLN A 426 -54.48 49.53 20.77
N GLN A 427 -54.92 49.31 19.53
CA GLN A 427 -54.62 48.08 18.75
C GLN A 427 -53.17 47.97 18.40
N ALA A 428 -52.52 49.06 18.00
CA ALA A 428 -51.07 49.13 17.74
C ALA A 428 -50.26 48.74 18.94
N GLN A 429 -50.60 49.25 20.15
CA GLN A 429 -49.92 48.90 21.40
C GLN A 429 -50.10 47.43 21.77
N SER A 430 -51.31 46.90 21.67
CA SER A 430 -51.64 45.50 21.98
C SER A 430 -50.84 44.53 21.05
N LEU A 431 -50.68 44.89 19.76
CA LEU A 431 -49.98 44.10 18.78
C LEU A 431 -48.45 44.11 19.07
N THR A 432 -47.92 45.28 19.43
CA THR A 432 -46.52 45.44 19.87
C THR A 432 -46.21 44.62 21.07
N ASP A 433 -47.07 44.65 22.10
CA ASP A 433 -46.94 43.84 23.31
C ASP A 433 -46.95 42.35 22.99
N SER A 434 -47.83 41.92 22.09
CA SER A 434 -47.86 40.50 21.60
C SER A 434 -46.55 40.09 20.90
N VAL A 435 -46.00 40.95 20.03
CA VAL A 435 -44.74 40.69 19.33
C VAL A 435 -43.59 40.61 20.34
N LEU A 436 -43.52 41.53 21.32
CA LEU A 436 -42.51 41.51 22.36
C LEU A 436 -42.59 40.23 23.19
N ASP A 437 -43.78 39.77 23.54
CA ASP A 437 -43.94 38.53 24.33
C ASP A 437 -43.51 37.31 23.52
N HIS A 438 -43.75 37.27 22.22
CA HIS A 438 -43.24 36.21 21.32
C HIS A 438 -41.74 36.26 21.21
N LEU A 439 -41.09 37.43 21.03
CA LEU A 439 -39.66 37.58 20.94
C LEU A 439 -38.98 37.22 22.29
N ARG A 440 -39.54 37.58 23.41
CA ARG A 440 -39.07 37.15 24.76
C ARG A 440 -39.17 35.65 24.96
N ALA A 441 -40.22 35.02 24.42
CA ALA A 441 -40.35 33.57 24.43
C ALA A 441 -39.30 32.88 23.52
N VAL A 442 -39.05 33.42 22.33
CA VAL A 442 -37.98 32.94 21.43
C VAL A 442 -36.61 33.08 22.10
N SER A 443 -36.31 34.24 22.73
CA SER A 443 -35.04 34.44 23.42
C SER A 443 -34.86 33.47 24.61
N ARG A 444 -35.92 33.16 25.36
CA ARG A 444 -35.88 32.13 26.41
C ARG A 444 -35.62 30.74 25.85
N ASP A 445 -36.31 30.34 24.77
CA ASP A 445 -36.14 29.05 24.16
C ASP A 445 -34.70 28.88 23.61
N LEU A 446 -34.18 29.91 22.90
CA LEU A 446 -32.79 29.92 22.43
C LEU A 446 -31.75 29.90 23.54
N SER A 447 -32.01 30.65 24.65
CA SER A 447 -31.15 30.63 25.82
C SER A 447 -31.11 29.27 26.50
N GLN A 448 -32.24 28.55 26.54
CA GLN A 448 -32.30 27.17 27.06
C GLN A 448 -31.53 26.19 26.15
N ILE A 449 -31.62 26.34 24.82
CA ILE A 449 -30.85 25.54 23.87
C ILE A 449 -29.35 25.84 24.02
N ALA A 450 -28.97 27.10 24.15
CA ALA A 450 -27.59 27.53 24.35
C ALA A 450 -27.01 27.04 25.72
N ALA A 451 -27.80 27.06 26.77
CA ALA A 451 -27.43 26.52 28.08
C ALA A 451 -27.38 25.00 28.18
N GLY A 452 -27.83 24.30 27.12
CA GLY A 452 -27.86 22.84 27.10
C GLY A 452 -28.94 22.17 27.91
N VAL A 453 -29.91 22.93 28.39
CA VAL A 453 -31.09 22.44 29.09
C VAL A 453 -32.11 21.98 28.01
N GLY A 454 -31.81 20.86 27.35
CA GLY A 454 -32.80 20.20 26.49
C GLY A 454 -33.88 19.60 27.40
N ARG A 455 -35.16 19.76 27.00
CA ARG A 455 -36.25 19.02 27.64
C ARG A 455 -35.87 17.53 27.68
N PRO A 456 -36.01 16.86 28.85
CA PRO A 456 -35.84 15.42 28.91
C PRO A 456 -36.78 14.81 27.86
N THR A 457 -36.22 14.01 26.97
CA THR A 457 -37.00 13.16 26.05
C THR A 457 -37.87 12.29 26.95
N SER A 458 -39.18 12.48 26.87
CA SER A 458 -40.16 11.52 27.40
C SER A 458 -39.83 10.16 26.78
N PRO A 459 -39.84 9.05 27.57
CA PRO A 459 -39.50 7.72 27.14
C PRO A 459 -40.37 7.21 25.99
#